data_9040e878075831a3d602e61207497025
#
_entry.id   9040e878075831a3d602e61207497025
#
_cell.length_a   1.000
_cell.length_b   1.000
_cell.length_c   1.000
_cell.angle_alpha   90.00
_cell.angle_beta   90.00
_cell.angle_gamma   90.00
#
_symmetry.space_group_name_H-M   'P 1'
#
loop_
_entity.id
_entity.type
_entity.pdbx_description
1 polymer ?
#
loop_
_entity_poly.entity_id
_entity_poly.type
_entity_poly.pdbx_seq_one_letter_code
_entity_poly.pdbx_strand_id
1 'polypeptide(L)'
;MTPMGWTDKWIEIDVDDIRNNLEQVRSCLKPGVRLIAVVKANAYGHGAPEVARLLAQQGVDFFAVSYLQEALTLRKSGLRANIXLLTPLTTEEQVQEALENHITLAITSVEEAEMVDKVSRTFNWSGTVHLKIDTGLSRFGLDNAQAIKCCQVLKRNSNIYIEGIYTHMAEGTSPGYSEKQFKRFMSVVRDLQDKGYLIPVKHCANSAVLLNYPHMQLNAVRVGTLLSGQHPVGRFKHRLDLRDPYRFKCRIISLKSVAKGSYLGYHRTYRLRKPAQIAVLPVGYNDGLALAVNNRPSGWIDLLKVLAKTILNYFNFSRLQPKVSYKR
;
A
#
# COMPACT_ATOMS: atom_id res chain seq x y z
N MET A 1 -17.85 -8.28 17.24
CA MET A 1 -19.11 -7.51 17.28
C MET A 1 -20.10 -8.15 16.34
N THR A 2 -21.32 -8.43 16.81
CA THR A 2 -22.39 -8.90 15.94
C THR A 2 -22.85 -7.73 15.08
N PRO A 3 -23.08 -7.91 13.76
CA PRO A 3 -23.58 -6.82 12.94
C PRO A 3 -24.89 -6.27 13.52
N MET A 4 -25.10 -4.97 13.45
CA MET A 4 -26.40 -4.39 13.82
C MET A 4 -27.49 -5.13 13.04
N GLY A 5 -28.56 -5.49 13.72
CA GLY A 5 -29.59 -6.44 13.20
C GLY A 5 -30.22 -6.08 11.86
N TRP A 6 -30.06 -4.82 11.40
CA TRP A 6 -30.63 -4.32 10.15
C TRP A 6 -29.58 -4.06 9.06
N THR A 7 -28.31 -4.53 9.24
CA THR A 7 -27.26 -4.41 8.20
C THR A 7 -27.36 -5.57 7.22
N ASP A 8 -27.56 -5.28 5.94
CA ASP A 8 -27.72 -6.28 4.90
C ASP A 8 -26.41 -6.79 4.31
N LYS A 9 -25.32 -6.04 4.53
CA LYS A 9 -23.98 -6.44 4.08
C LYS A 9 -22.92 -5.92 5.05
N TRP A 10 -21.83 -6.69 5.24
CA TRP A 10 -20.75 -6.32 6.16
C TRP A 10 -19.45 -7.01 5.78
N ILE A 11 -18.37 -6.53 6.37
CA ILE A 11 -17.06 -7.17 6.27
C ILE A 11 -16.70 -7.74 7.64
N GLU A 12 -16.27 -8.98 7.66
CA GLU A 12 -15.66 -9.61 8.83
C GLU A 12 -14.15 -9.67 8.63
N ILE A 13 -13.40 -9.26 9.65
CA ILE A 13 -11.94 -9.35 9.65
C ILE A 13 -11.55 -10.33 10.77
N ASP A 14 -10.88 -11.41 10.37
CA ASP A 14 -10.39 -12.41 11.32
C ASP A 14 -9.06 -11.93 11.90
N VAL A 15 -9.07 -11.59 13.18
CA VAL A 15 -7.88 -11.04 13.86
C VAL A 15 -6.81 -12.11 14.10
N ASP A 16 -7.20 -13.37 14.24
CA ASP A 16 -6.24 -14.46 14.42
C ASP A 16 -5.50 -14.76 13.13
N ASP A 17 -6.14 -14.59 11.98
CA ASP A 17 -5.47 -14.68 10.68
C ASP A 17 -4.43 -13.56 10.53
N ILE A 18 -4.71 -12.34 11.02
CA ILE A 18 -3.71 -11.25 11.02
C ILE A 18 -2.54 -11.58 11.95
N ARG A 19 -2.81 -12.15 13.15
CA ARG A 19 -1.74 -12.58 14.07
C ARG A 19 -0.87 -13.66 13.43
N ASN A 20 -1.49 -14.65 12.80
CA ASN A 20 -0.78 -15.68 12.07
C ASN A 20 0.12 -15.07 10.99
N ASN A 21 -0.42 -14.14 10.19
CA ASN A 21 0.34 -13.50 9.12
C ASN A 21 1.53 -12.71 9.66
N LEU A 22 1.36 -12.04 10.81
CA LEU A 22 2.48 -11.34 11.47
C LEU A 22 3.60 -12.34 11.84
N GLU A 23 3.25 -13.49 12.41
CA GLU A 23 4.24 -14.52 12.77
C GLU A 23 4.94 -15.08 11.51
N GLN A 24 4.19 -15.28 10.42
CA GLN A 24 4.79 -15.69 9.14
C GLN A 24 5.78 -14.63 8.61
N VAL A 25 5.43 -13.33 8.76
CA VAL A 25 6.34 -12.24 8.38
C VAL A 25 7.59 -12.26 9.27
N ARG A 26 7.41 -12.40 10.58
CA ARG A 26 8.52 -12.43 11.55
C ARG A 26 9.50 -13.57 11.25
N SER A 27 9.00 -14.73 10.85
CA SER A 27 9.87 -15.87 10.50
C SER A 27 10.77 -15.60 9.30
N CYS A 28 10.44 -14.59 8.48
CA CYS A 28 11.26 -14.18 7.33
C CYS A 28 12.32 -13.12 7.70
N LEU A 29 12.25 -12.54 8.89
CA LEU A 29 13.14 -11.45 9.28
C LEU A 29 14.45 -12.00 9.84
N LYS A 30 15.54 -11.36 9.48
CA LYS A 30 16.83 -11.60 10.12
C LYS A 30 16.84 -11.00 11.53
N PRO A 31 17.65 -11.54 12.45
CA PRO A 31 17.77 -10.93 13.78
C PRO A 31 18.11 -9.44 13.71
N GLY A 32 17.42 -8.64 14.50
CA GLY A 32 17.62 -7.19 14.58
C GLY A 32 16.97 -6.37 13.47
N VAL A 33 16.32 -6.99 12.49
CA VAL A 33 15.62 -6.26 11.43
C VAL A 33 14.24 -5.80 11.95
N ARG A 34 14.01 -4.49 11.92
CA ARG A 34 12.76 -3.89 12.39
C ARG A 34 11.64 -4.02 11.36
N LEU A 35 10.43 -4.33 11.80
CA LEU A 35 9.26 -4.39 10.93
C LEU A 35 8.55 -3.03 10.93
N ILE A 36 8.40 -2.43 9.75
CA ILE A 36 7.52 -1.28 9.53
C ILE A 36 6.22 -1.82 8.90
N ALA A 37 5.16 -1.86 9.70
CA ALA A 37 3.86 -2.36 9.24
C ALA A 37 3.15 -1.29 8.39
N VAL A 38 2.90 -1.59 7.12
CA VAL A 38 2.26 -0.65 6.20
C VAL A 38 0.75 -0.85 6.26
N VAL A 39 0.05 0.13 6.84
CA VAL A 39 -1.41 0.07 7.07
C VAL A 39 -2.19 1.15 6.29
N LYS A 40 -1.64 1.61 5.18
CA LYS A 40 -2.26 2.59 4.29
C LYS A 40 -3.56 2.04 3.67
N ALA A 41 -4.37 2.93 3.09
CA ALA A 41 -5.65 2.60 2.45
C ALA A 41 -6.52 1.77 3.40
N ASN A 42 -6.66 2.28 4.65
CA ASN A 42 -7.43 1.62 5.71
C ASN A 42 -6.94 0.18 5.98
N ALA A 43 -5.60 0.01 6.06
CA ALA A 43 -4.95 -1.31 6.17
C ALA A 43 -5.38 -2.26 5.03
N TYR A 44 -5.34 -1.74 3.79
CA TYR A 44 -5.79 -2.47 2.60
C TYR A 44 -7.25 -2.94 2.71
N GLY A 45 -8.10 -2.14 3.39
CA GLY A 45 -9.51 -2.42 3.57
C GLY A 45 -9.87 -3.14 4.88
N HIS A 46 -8.88 -3.47 5.71
CA HIS A 46 -9.09 -4.30 6.92
C HIS A 46 -9.41 -3.48 8.19
N GLY A 47 -9.44 -2.14 8.11
CA GLY A 47 -9.66 -1.29 9.29
C GLY A 47 -8.33 -0.90 9.94
N ALA A 48 -7.75 0.25 9.50
CA ALA A 48 -6.41 0.63 9.93
C ALA A 48 -6.27 0.83 11.46
N PRO A 49 -7.22 1.50 12.15
CA PRO A 49 -7.08 1.65 13.60
C PRO A 49 -7.06 0.32 14.36
N GLU A 50 -7.95 -0.61 13.99
CA GLU A 50 -8.08 -1.91 14.66
C GLU A 50 -6.86 -2.79 14.36
N VAL A 51 -6.45 -2.84 13.09
CA VAL A 51 -5.26 -3.61 12.67
C VAL A 51 -4.00 -3.04 13.34
N ALA A 52 -3.83 -1.72 13.34
CA ALA A 52 -2.65 -1.11 13.96
C ALA A 52 -2.61 -1.36 15.46
N ARG A 53 -3.75 -1.27 16.15
CA ARG A 53 -3.84 -1.57 17.59
C ARG A 53 -3.47 -3.04 17.84
N LEU A 54 -4.00 -3.97 17.05
CA LEU A 54 -3.70 -5.40 17.16
C LEU A 54 -2.19 -5.65 16.98
N LEU A 55 -1.61 -5.09 15.91
CA LEU A 55 -0.19 -5.27 15.62
C LEU A 55 0.70 -4.64 16.69
N ALA A 56 0.31 -3.46 17.23
CA ALA A 56 1.05 -2.81 18.32
C ALA A 56 1.02 -3.66 19.61
N GLN A 57 -0.12 -4.28 19.93
CA GLN A 57 -0.24 -5.22 21.06
C GLN A 57 0.67 -6.44 20.88
N GLN A 58 0.98 -6.79 19.63
CA GLN A 58 1.92 -7.86 19.30
C GLN A 58 3.37 -7.35 19.18
N GLY A 59 3.66 -6.12 19.63
CA GLY A 59 5.01 -5.58 19.67
C GLY A 59 5.50 -4.92 18.40
N VAL A 60 4.62 -4.61 17.44
CA VAL A 60 5.01 -3.79 16.28
C VAL A 60 5.04 -2.33 16.73
N ASP A 61 6.21 -1.71 16.63
CA ASP A 61 6.47 -0.36 17.13
C ASP A 61 6.60 0.70 16.03
N PHE A 62 6.49 0.31 14.75
CA PHE A 62 6.63 1.23 13.64
C PHE A 62 5.62 0.91 12.55
N PHE A 63 4.86 1.92 12.17
CA PHE A 63 3.81 1.83 11.16
C PHE A 63 4.12 2.76 9.99
N ALA A 64 3.51 2.53 8.83
CA ALA A 64 3.61 3.45 7.71
C ALA A 64 2.28 3.57 6.99
N VAL A 65 1.96 4.81 6.61
CA VAL A 65 0.75 5.16 5.86
C VAL A 65 1.12 6.02 4.65
N SER A 66 0.18 6.23 3.72
CA SER A 66 0.44 7.10 2.58
C SER A 66 0.17 8.57 2.89
N TYR A 67 -0.96 8.88 3.49
CA TYR A 67 -1.44 10.25 3.62
C TYR A 67 -1.48 10.71 5.08
N LEU A 68 -1.31 12.02 5.29
CA LEU A 68 -1.34 12.63 6.62
C LEU A 68 -2.66 12.30 7.36
N GLN A 69 -3.78 12.35 6.66
CA GLN A 69 -5.08 12.05 7.26
C GLN A 69 -5.15 10.61 7.81
N GLU A 70 -4.49 9.66 7.16
CA GLU A 70 -4.40 8.29 7.70
C GLU A 70 -3.59 8.25 8.99
N ALA A 71 -2.45 8.97 9.04
CA ALA A 71 -1.61 9.06 10.23
C ALA A 71 -2.38 9.68 11.39
N LEU A 72 -3.09 10.79 11.14
CA LEU A 72 -3.89 11.47 12.16
C LEU A 72 -5.04 10.59 12.66
N THR A 73 -5.65 9.80 11.78
CA THR A 73 -6.68 8.83 12.18
C THR A 73 -6.10 7.79 13.15
N LEU A 74 -4.89 7.31 12.89
CA LEU A 74 -4.21 6.37 13.80
C LEU A 74 -3.87 7.05 15.14
N ARG A 75 -3.39 8.30 15.12
CA ARG A 75 -3.13 9.05 16.35
C ARG A 75 -4.40 9.24 17.19
N LYS A 76 -5.51 9.66 16.53
CA LYS A 76 -6.82 9.83 17.18
C LYS A 76 -7.35 8.52 17.77
N SER A 77 -7.00 7.37 17.18
CA SER A 77 -7.36 6.05 17.73
C SER A 77 -6.49 5.62 18.92
N GLY A 78 -5.51 6.45 19.33
CA GLY A 78 -4.64 6.18 20.48
C GLY A 78 -3.34 5.47 20.15
N LEU A 79 -2.98 5.29 18.89
CA LEU A 79 -1.73 4.62 18.51
C LEU A 79 -0.53 5.53 18.88
N ARG A 80 0.36 5.06 19.77
CA ARG A 80 1.56 5.79 20.21
C ARG A 80 2.83 5.41 19.46
N ALA A 81 2.82 4.30 18.74
CA ALA A 81 3.96 3.81 17.96
C ALA A 81 4.40 4.82 16.88
N ASN A 82 5.60 4.67 16.33
CA ASN A 82 6.11 5.51 15.23
C ASN A 82 5.24 5.35 13.99
N ILE A 83 5.00 6.46 13.29
CA ILE A 83 4.21 6.44 12.04
C ILE A 83 4.94 7.23 10.97
N UNK A 84 5.35 6.75 9.54
CA UNK A 84 5.82 7.12 8.62
C UNK A 84 4.96 7.50 7.82
N LEU A 85 5.01 8.63 7.48
CA LEU A 85 4.28 9.12 6.31
C LEU A 85 5.09 8.87 5.04
N LEU A 86 4.52 8.19 4.03
CA LEU A 86 5.30 7.73 2.86
C LEU A 86 5.23 8.68 1.66
N THR A 87 4.30 9.65 1.68
CA THR A 87 4.17 10.66 0.61
C THR A 87 4.67 12.02 1.08
N PRO A 88 5.11 12.88 0.14
CA PRO A 88 5.52 14.23 0.49
C PRO A 88 4.37 15.07 1.02
N LEU A 89 4.71 16.08 1.81
CA LEU A 89 3.80 17.14 2.23
C LEU A 89 4.07 18.38 1.35
N THR A 90 3.01 19.11 1.03
CA THR A 90 3.09 20.19 0.05
C THR A 90 2.83 21.58 0.63
N THR A 91 2.42 21.67 1.91
CA THR A 91 2.18 22.96 2.57
C THR A 91 2.75 22.98 3.99
N GLU A 92 3.04 24.18 4.49
CA GLU A 92 3.55 24.39 5.84
C GLU A 92 2.54 23.93 6.90
N GLU A 93 1.25 24.11 6.65
CA GLU A 93 0.19 23.68 7.57
C GLU A 93 0.18 22.15 7.73
N GLN A 94 0.43 21.42 6.64
CA GLN A 94 0.53 19.95 6.72
C GLN A 94 1.78 19.53 7.52
N VAL A 95 2.90 20.21 7.32
CA VAL A 95 4.13 19.94 8.08
C VAL A 95 3.90 20.25 9.56
N GLN A 96 3.27 21.39 9.85
CA GLN A 96 2.92 21.78 11.22
C GLN A 96 2.08 20.68 11.90
N GLU A 97 0.98 20.29 11.26
CA GLU A 97 0.08 19.26 11.81
C GLU A 97 0.81 17.91 11.99
N ALA A 98 1.71 17.57 11.08
CA ALA A 98 2.48 16.31 11.17
C ALA A 98 3.49 16.35 12.34
N LEU A 99 4.24 17.47 12.51
CA LEU A 99 5.20 17.60 13.60
C LEU A 99 4.50 17.61 14.96
N GLU A 100 3.40 18.37 15.07
CA GLU A 100 2.58 18.42 16.30
C GLU A 100 2.11 17.02 16.74
N ASN A 101 1.82 16.16 15.78
CA ASN A 101 1.32 14.80 16.05
C ASN A 101 2.45 13.74 16.03
N HIS A 102 3.73 14.18 16.06
CA HIS A 102 4.91 13.30 16.07
C HIS A 102 4.87 12.26 14.95
N ILE A 103 4.58 12.73 13.73
CA ILE A 103 4.62 11.89 12.53
C ILE A 103 6.01 11.98 11.89
N THR A 104 6.62 10.84 11.62
CA THR A 104 7.90 10.77 10.89
C THR A 104 7.65 11.09 9.42
N LEU A 105 8.38 12.05 8.86
CA LEU A 105 8.16 12.55 7.51
C LEU A 105 9.14 11.92 6.51
N ALA A 106 8.65 11.64 5.30
CA ALA A 106 9.52 11.32 4.17
C ALA A 106 9.95 12.62 3.50
N ILE A 107 11.25 12.84 3.35
CA ILE A 107 11.80 13.98 2.61
C ILE A 107 12.09 13.52 1.19
N THR A 108 11.44 14.14 0.22
CA THR A 108 11.49 13.75 -1.20
C THR A 108 12.01 14.84 -2.12
N SER A 109 12.21 16.07 -1.59
CA SER A 109 12.81 17.20 -2.31
C SER A 109 13.54 18.11 -1.34
N VAL A 110 14.36 19.01 -1.87
CA VAL A 110 15.10 20.02 -1.08
C VAL A 110 14.12 21.05 -0.50
N GLU A 111 13.14 21.44 -1.30
CA GLU A 111 12.09 22.38 -0.87
C GLU A 111 11.30 21.85 0.33
N GLU A 112 11.04 20.55 0.34
CA GLU A 112 10.36 19.91 1.48
C GLU A 112 11.25 19.93 2.73
N ALA A 113 12.56 19.68 2.57
CA ALA A 113 13.50 19.76 3.69
C ALA A 113 13.56 21.20 4.26
N GLU A 114 13.58 22.21 3.39
CA GLU A 114 13.59 23.63 3.80
C GLU A 114 12.29 24.00 4.52
N MET A 115 11.15 23.51 4.02
CA MET A 115 9.83 23.72 4.65
C MET A 115 9.78 23.10 6.04
N VAL A 116 10.27 21.86 6.20
CA VAL A 116 10.33 21.19 7.50
C VAL A 116 11.25 21.94 8.47
N ASP A 117 12.41 22.38 8.01
CA ASP A 117 13.34 23.18 8.83
C ASP A 117 12.67 24.49 9.30
N LYS A 118 12.02 25.22 8.39
CA LYS A 118 11.33 26.47 8.70
C LYS A 118 10.25 26.27 9.76
N VAL A 119 9.33 25.32 9.53
CA VAL A 119 8.21 25.07 10.46
C VAL A 119 8.74 24.62 11.83
N SER A 120 9.71 23.71 11.86
CA SER A 120 10.32 23.23 13.10
C SER A 120 10.90 24.40 13.91
N ARG A 121 11.63 25.33 13.27
CA ARG A 121 12.19 26.52 13.96
C ARG A 121 11.10 27.48 14.43
N THR A 122 10.11 27.74 13.58
CA THR A 122 9.02 28.68 13.89
C THR A 122 8.29 28.29 15.17
N PHE A 123 8.00 27.00 15.31
CA PHE A 123 7.22 26.49 16.46
C PHE A 123 8.11 25.85 17.53
N ASN A 124 9.43 25.76 17.32
CA ASN A 124 10.38 25.07 18.17
C ASN A 124 9.98 23.60 18.42
N TRP A 125 9.52 22.91 17.37
CA TRP A 125 9.07 21.52 17.46
C TRP A 125 10.13 20.56 16.92
N SER A 126 10.25 19.43 17.62
CA SER A 126 11.12 18.33 17.16
C SER A 126 10.45 17.55 16.03
N GLY A 127 11.25 17.08 15.08
CA GLY A 127 10.78 16.26 13.99
C GLY A 127 11.73 15.13 13.65
N THR A 128 11.16 14.00 13.23
CA THR A 128 11.91 12.85 12.74
C THR A 128 11.66 12.69 11.24
N VAL A 129 12.73 12.51 10.48
CA VAL A 129 12.60 12.41 9.02
C VAL A 129 13.36 11.21 8.46
N HIS A 130 12.84 10.64 7.36
CA HIS A 130 13.50 9.66 6.52
C HIS A 130 13.71 10.24 5.12
N LEU A 131 14.94 10.23 4.64
CA LEU A 131 15.25 10.63 3.26
C LEU A 131 14.80 9.55 2.30
N LYS A 132 14.01 9.92 1.31
CA LYS A 132 13.54 8.98 0.29
C LYS A 132 14.34 9.16 -1.00
N ILE A 133 15.05 8.11 -1.40
CA ILE A 133 15.90 8.10 -2.59
C ILE A 133 15.16 7.48 -3.77
N ASP A 134 15.15 8.12 -4.92
CA ASP A 134 14.63 7.50 -6.13
C ASP A 134 15.74 6.74 -6.85
N THR A 135 15.59 5.43 -6.88
CA THR A 135 16.55 4.54 -7.53
C THR A 135 16.01 3.94 -8.84
N GLY A 136 14.83 4.41 -9.27
CA GLY A 136 14.24 3.97 -10.53
C GLY A 136 12.76 3.58 -10.46
N LEU A 137 12.03 4.00 -9.42
CA LEU A 137 10.56 3.94 -9.43
C LEU A 137 9.99 5.15 -10.17
N SER A 138 10.73 6.28 -10.16
CA SER A 138 10.41 7.51 -10.90
C SER A 138 9.05 8.10 -10.52
N ARG A 139 8.75 8.10 -9.22
CA ARG A 139 7.51 8.67 -8.69
C ARG A 139 7.76 9.95 -7.90
N PHE A 140 8.60 9.89 -6.90
CA PHE A 140 9.15 11.00 -6.11
C PHE A 140 10.31 10.47 -5.27
N GLY A 141 11.26 11.36 -4.95
CA GLY A 141 12.45 11.00 -4.19
C GLY A 141 13.68 11.72 -4.71
N LEU A 142 14.69 11.75 -3.89
CA LEU A 142 15.94 12.49 -4.06
C LEU A 142 16.93 11.73 -4.94
N ASP A 143 17.70 12.44 -5.73
CA ASP A 143 18.95 11.94 -6.27
C ASP A 143 20.07 12.13 -5.22
N ASN A 144 21.30 11.76 -5.57
CA ASN A 144 22.45 11.83 -4.65
C ASN A 144 22.76 13.27 -4.22
N ALA A 145 22.79 14.22 -5.16
CA ALA A 145 23.11 15.62 -4.87
C ALA A 145 22.04 16.26 -3.98
N GLN A 146 20.78 15.99 -4.29
CA GLN A 146 19.64 16.45 -3.49
C GLN A 146 19.66 15.86 -2.08
N ALA A 147 20.02 14.57 -1.93
CA ALA A 147 20.11 13.94 -0.61
C ALA A 147 21.17 14.60 0.27
N ILE A 148 22.34 14.93 -0.31
CA ILE A 148 23.40 15.66 0.39
C ILE A 148 22.88 17.05 0.84
N LYS A 149 22.22 17.77 -0.07
CA LYS A 149 21.69 19.11 0.24
C LYS A 149 20.61 19.04 1.34
N CYS A 150 19.72 18.04 1.31
CA CYS A 150 18.73 17.85 2.38
C CYS A 150 19.43 17.60 3.73
N CYS A 151 20.49 16.79 3.75
CA CYS A 151 21.27 16.59 4.98
C CYS A 151 21.87 17.90 5.49
N GLN A 152 22.41 18.73 4.59
CA GLN A 152 22.99 20.02 4.95
C GLN A 152 21.94 20.97 5.55
N VAL A 153 20.75 21.01 4.97
CA VAL A 153 19.64 21.84 5.48
C VAL A 153 19.22 21.34 6.88
N LEU A 154 18.88 20.08 6.97
CA LEU A 154 18.24 19.51 8.18
C LEU A 154 19.22 19.41 9.37
N LYS A 155 20.51 19.16 9.12
CA LYS A 155 21.53 19.08 10.18
C LYS A 155 21.81 20.43 10.87
N ARG A 156 21.44 21.55 10.27
CA ARG A 156 21.56 22.89 10.89
C ARG A 156 20.50 23.11 11.97
N ASN A 157 19.52 22.24 12.06
CA ASN A 157 18.42 22.33 13.00
C ASN A 157 18.50 21.16 13.99
N SER A 158 18.90 21.46 15.23
CA SER A 158 19.05 20.43 16.28
C SER A 158 17.73 19.75 16.64
N ASN A 159 16.60 20.37 16.29
CA ASN A 159 15.28 19.78 16.56
C ASN A 159 14.90 18.71 15.52
N ILE A 160 15.61 18.62 14.39
CA ILE A 160 15.28 17.65 13.34
C ILE A 160 16.27 16.48 13.38
N TYR A 161 15.71 15.27 13.54
CA TYR A 161 16.49 14.04 13.56
C TYR A 161 16.32 13.28 12.24
N ILE A 162 17.40 13.11 11.49
CA ILE A 162 17.41 12.27 10.29
C ILE A 162 17.59 10.82 10.76
N GLU A 163 16.46 10.13 11.02
CA GLU A 163 16.46 8.76 11.52
C GLU A 163 16.73 7.74 10.41
N GLY A 164 16.19 8.00 9.21
CA GLY A 164 16.21 6.97 8.19
C GLY A 164 16.51 7.44 6.78
N ILE A 165 16.88 6.47 5.95
CA ILE A 165 17.02 6.65 4.51
C ILE A 165 16.44 5.41 3.80
N TYR A 166 15.69 5.62 2.72
CA TYR A 166 15.03 4.49 2.08
C TYR A 166 14.80 4.70 0.59
N THR A 167 14.55 3.59 -0.09
CA THR A 167 14.04 3.58 -1.46
C THR A 167 12.85 2.65 -1.58
N HIS A 168 12.16 2.70 -2.71
CA HIS A 168 11.06 1.77 -3.00
C HIS A 168 11.36 1.01 -4.29
N MET A 169 11.43 -0.31 -4.16
CA MET A 169 11.72 -1.19 -5.29
C MET A 169 10.52 -1.20 -6.25
N ALA A 170 10.79 -0.91 -7.52
CA ALA A 170 9.75 -0.84 -8.56
C ALA A 170 9.19 -2.22 -8.87
N GLU A 171 10.06 -3.23 -8.85
CA GLU A 171 9.67 -4.60 -9.18
C GLU A 171 10.46 -5.60 -8.32
N GLY A 172 9.82 -6.07 -7.24
CA GLY A 172 10.45 -7.01 -6.30
C GLY A 172 10.61 -8.45 -6.85
N THR A 173 10.22 -8.69 -8.10
CA THR A 173 10.31 -10.01 -8.74
C THR A 173 11.37 -10.10 -9.83
N SER A 174 11.94 -8.96 -10.25
CA SER A 174 12.97 -8.89 -11.29
C SER A 174 14.38 -8.83 -10.68
N PRO A 175 15.17 -9.91 -10.73
CA PRO A 175 16.48 -9.91 -10.08
C PRO A 175 17.40 -8.81 -10.58
N GLY A 176 17.56 -8.68 -11.88
CA GLY A 176 18.47 -7.69 -12.47
C GLY A 176 18.12 -6.26 -12.11
N TYR A 177 16.84 -5.91 -12.17
CA TYR A 177 16.41 -4.55 -11.86
C TYR A 177 16.44 -4.25 -10.36
N SER A 178 16.01 -5.21 -9.53
CA SER A 178 16.07 -5.05 -8.06
C SER A 178 17.51 -4.85 -7.58
N GLU A 179 18.46 -5.63 -8.09
CA GLU A 179 19.88 -5.49 -7.75
C GLU A 179 20.43 -4.13 -8.20
N LYS A 180 20.05 -3.67 -9.39
CA LYS A 180 20.47 -2.36 -9.91
C LYS A 180 19.96 -1.22 -9.00
N GLN A 181 18.68 -1.29 -8.60
CA GLN A 181 18.11 -0.31 -7.66
C GLN A 181 18.83 -0.36 -6.30
N PHE A 182 19.09 -1.57 -5.80
CA PHE A 182 19.79 -1.77 -4.52
C PHE A 182 21.21 -1.19 -4.55
N LYS A 183 21.95 -1.45 -5.61
CA LYS A 183 23.32 -0.91 -5.78
C LYS A 183 23.30 0.64 -5.82
N ARG A 184 22.35 1.23 -6.56
CA ARG A 184 22.17 2.69 -6.59
C ARG A 184 21.86 3.24 -5.19
N PHE A 185 20.96 2.59 -4.46
CA PHE A 185 20.61 2.99 -3.10
C PHE A 185 21.83 2.96 -2.19
N MET A 186 22.56 1.86 -2.21
CA MET A 186 23.74 1.70 -1.35
C MET A 186 24.89 2.63 -1.73
N SER A 187 24.97 3.07 -2.99
CA SER A 187 25.94 4.11 -3.40
C SER A 187 25.62 5.43 -2.71
N VAL A 188 24.34 5.87 -2.75
CA VAL A 188 23.93 7.10 -2.05
C VAL A 188 24.21 7.01 -0.55
N VAL A 189 23.90 5.85 0.06
CA VAL A 189 24.15 5.62 1.49
C VAL A 189 25.66 5.80 1.81
N ARG A 190 26.54 5.22 1.00
CA ARG A 190 27.98 5.35 1.20
C ARG A 190 28.45 6.80 1.01
N ASP A 191 28.00 7.45 -0.06
CA ASP A 191 28.38 8.85 -0.33
C ASP A 191 27.99 9.80 0.81
N LEU A 192 26.80 9.57 1.42
CA LEU A 192 26.37 10.33 2.60
C LEU A 192 27.25 10.00 3.81
N GLN A 193 27.57 8.75 4.01
CA GLN A 193 28.40 8.29 5.13
C GLN A 193 29.82 8.86 5.02
N ASP A 194 30.41 8.88 3.82
CA ASP A 194 31.74 9.44 3.57
C ASP A 194 31.79 10.96 3.85
N LYS A 195 30.61 11.63 3.77
CA LYS A 195 30.47 13.05 4.11
C LYS A 195 30.09 13.27 5.58
N GLY A 196 30.09 12.22 6.40
CA GLY A 196 29.81 12.31 7.84
C GLY A 196 28.34 12.25 8.23
N TYR A 197 27.44 11.94 7.29
CA TYR A 197 26.00 11.78 7.58
C TYR A 197 25.70 10.33 7.92
N LEU A 198 25.78 9.99 9.21
CA LEU A 198 25.49 8.63 9.70
C LEU A 198 23.99 8.50 9.96
N ILE A 199 23.28 7.86 9.02
CA ILE A 199 21.82 7.68 9.12
C ILE A 199 21.58 6.23 9.61
N PRO A 200 20.97 6.04 10.80
CA PRO A 200 20.94 4.71 11.42
C PRO A 200 20.00 3.71 10.73
N VAL A 201 18.83 4.13 10.23
CA VAL A 201 17.83 3.19 9.72
C VAL A 201 17.80 3.20 8.19
N LYS A 202 18.31 2.15 7.57
CA LYS A 202 18.28 1.97 6.12
C LYS A 202 17.23 0.93 5.77
N HIS A 203 16.33 1.23 4.81
CA HIS A 203 15.29 0.27 4.43
C HIS A 203 14.89 0.38 2.96
N CYS A 204 14.81 -0.76 2.27
CA CYS A 204 14.41 -0.81 0.86
C CYS A 204 13.39 -1.93 0.57
N ALA A 205 13.37 -2.98 1.40
CA ALA A 205 12.56 -4.15 1.13
C ALA A 205 11.07 -3.90 1.39
N ASN A 206 10.25 -4.15 0.36
CA ASN A 206 8.80 -4.34 0.48
C ASN A 206 8.49 -5.84 0.63
N SER A 207 7.22 -6.23 0.68
CA SER A 207 6.81 -7.64 0.87
C SER A 207 7.44 -8.59 -0.16
N ALA A 208 7.51 -8.19 -1.43
CA ALA A 208 8.09 -9.05 -2.48
C ALA A 208 9.61 -9.16 -2.33
N VAL A 209 10.27 -8.05 -2.03
CA VAL A 209 11.74 -8.01 -1.85
C VAL A 209 12.14 -8.78 -0.59
N LEU A 210 11.37 -8.68 0.49
CA LEU A 210 11.60 -9.47 1.72
C LEU A 210 11.72 -10.96 1.40
N LEU A 211 10.81 -11.48 0.57
CA LEU A 211 10.77 -12.91 0.22
C LEU A 211 11.85 -13.31 -0.78
N ASN A 212 12.14 -12.43 -1.75
CA ASN A 212 13.03 -12.76 -2.87
C ASN A 212 14.51 -12.49 -2.59
N TYR A 213 14.81 -11.46 -1.78
CA TYR A 213 16.17 -10.95 -1.59
C TYR A 213 16.46 -10.71 -0.11
N PRO A 214 16.69 -11.78 0.68
CA PRO A 214 16.93 -11.63 2.13
C PRO A 214 18.11 -10.71 2.49
N HIS A 215 19.08 -10.52 1.59
CA HIS A 215 20.22 -9.62 1.82
C HIS A 215 19.83 -8.14 1.76
N MET A 216 18.65 -7.81 1.19
CA MET A 216 18.16 -6.43 1.09
C MET A 216 17.30 -5.98 2.29
N GLN A 217 17.22 -6.77 3.36
CA GLN A 217 16.43 -6.40 4.55
C GLN A 217 16.98 -5.16 5.26
N LEU A 218 18.33 -5.03 5.29
CA LEU A 218 19.03 -3.92 5.95
C LEU A 218 18.61 -3.78 7.42
N ASN A 219 18.28 -2.54 7.88
CA ASN A 219 17.86 -2.30 9.26
C ASN A 219 16.35 -2.47 9.46
N ALA A 220 15.57 -2.32 8.39
CA ALA A 220 14.11 -2.44 8.50
C ALA A 220 13.48 -2.86 7.16
N VAL A 221 12.29 -3.47 7.26
CA VAL A 221 11.49 -3.87 6.10
C VAL A 221 10.09 -3.24 6.20
N ARG A 222 9.49 -2.92 5.06
CA ARG A 222 8.13 -2.35 5.01
C ARG A 222 7.16 -3.37 4.44
N VAL A 223 6.29 -3.89 5.29
CA VAL A 223 5.39 -4.99 4.91
C VAL A 223 3.94 -4.56 5.06
N GLY A 224 3.16 -4.77 4.03
CA GLY A 224 1.70 -4.53 4.03
C GLY A 224 0.96 -5.77 3.52
N THR A 225 1.14 -6.13 2.26
CA THR A 225 0.37 -7.20 1.62
C THR A 225 0.50 -8.56 2.33
N LEU A 226 1.69 -8.92 2.85
CA LEU A 226 1.83 -10.16 3.61
C LEU A 226 1.00 -10.14 4.90
N LEU A 227 0.93 -8.99 5.59
CA LEU A 227 0.12 -8.86 6.80
C LEU A 227 -1.38 -9.02 6.51
N SER A 228 -1.82 -8.64 5.31
CA SER A 228 -3.21 -8.82 4.87
C SER A 228 -3.45 -10.18 4.16
N GLY A 229 -2.51 -11.12 4.28
CA GLY A 229 -2.69 -12.47 3.77
C GLY A 229 -2.43 -12.64 2.26
N GLN A 230 -1.94 -11.61 1.61
CA GLN A 230 -1.75 -11.64 0.15
C GLN A 230 -0.31 -12.00 -0.20
N HIS A 231 -0.14 -13.02 -1.03
CA HIS A 231 1.17 -13.42 -1.55
C HIS A 231 1.57 -12.52 -2.73
N PRO A 232 2.58 -11.64 -2.55
CA PRO A 232 3.00 -10.77 -3.65
C PRO A 232 3.78 -11.52 -4.74
N VAL A 233 4.22 -12.75 -4.43
CA VAL A 233 4.99 -13.60 -5.36
C VAL A 233 4.47 -15.02 -5.24
N GLY A 234 3.86 -15.52 -6.31
CA GLY A 234 3.18 -16.82 -6.32
C GLY A 234 4.06 -18.01 -5.94
N ARG A 235 5.36 -17.97 -6.26
CA ARG A 235 6.29 -19.06 -5.94
C ARG A 235 6.50 -19.30 -4.44
N PHE A 236 6.13 -18.34 -3.58
CA PHE A 236 6.23 -18.49 -2.13
C PHE A 236 4.92 -18.91 -1.46
N LYS A 237 3.87 -19.14 -2.26
CA LYS A 237 2.53 -19.46 -1.73
C LYS A 237 2.51 -20.70 -0.82
N HIS A 238 3.42 -21.65 -1.06
CA HIS A 238 3.50 -22.88 -0.27
C HIS A 238 4.54 -22.83 0.86
N ARG A 239 5.28 -21.72 0.98
CA ARG A 239 6.32 -21.56 2.02
C ARG A 239 5.83 -20.82 3.26
N LEU A 240 4.79 -20.01 3.09
CA LEU A 240 4.20 -19.23 4.18
C LEU A 240 2.72 -19.62 4.29
N ASP A 241 2.28 -19.90 5.51
CA ASP A 241 0.87 -20.16 5.80
C ASP A 241 0.14 -18.83 5.99
N LEU A 242 0.09 -18.02 4.93
CA LEU A 242 -0.67 -16.77 4.97
C LEU A 242 -2.17 -17.06 4.83
N ARG A 243 -2.94 -16.39 5.66
CA ARG A 243 -4.40 -16.52 5.71
C ARG A 243 -5.05 -15.21 5.31
N ASP A 244 -6.12 -15.29 4.51
CA ASP A 244 -6.89 -14.12 4.11
C ASP A 244 -7.88 -13.77 5.23
N PRO A 245 -7.67 -12.70 5.99
CA PRO A 245 -8.56 -12.35 7.10
C PRO A 245 -9.88 -11.73 6.66
N TYR A 246 -10.06 -11.46 5.36
CA TYR A 246 -11.15 -10.65 4.84
C TYR A 246 -12.30 -11.51 4.35
N ARG A 247 -13.52 -11.31 4.89
CA ARG A 247 -14.73 -12.00 4.43
C ARG A 247 -15.83 -10.99 4.20
N PHE A 248 -16.21 -10.81 2.93
CA PHE A 248 -17.35 -9.98 2.58
C PHE A 248 -18.62 -10.83 2.63
N LYS A 249 -19.57 -10.46 3.45
CA LYS A 249 -20.81 -11.17 3.66
C LYS A 249 -22.03 -10.29 3.40
N CYS A 250 -23.13 -10.92 3.01
CA CYS A 250 -24.40 -10.21 2.84
C CYS A 250 -25.57 -11.18 3.06
N ARG A 251 -26.73 -10.62 3.32
CA ARG A 251 -27.99 -11.36 3.44
C ARG A 251 -28.63 -11.52 2.06
N ILE A 252 -29.38 -12.59 1.88
CA ILE A 252 -30.26 -12.73 0.71
C ILE A 252 -31.49 -11.85 0.98
N ILE A 253 -31.70 -10.85 0.11
CA ILE A 253 -32.81 -9.90 0.26
C ILE A 253 -34.07 -10.33 -0.50
N SER A 254 -33.93 -11.27 -1.43
CA SER A 254 -35.09 -11.85 -2.15
C SER A 254 -34.72 -13.23 -2.65
N LEU A 255 -35.68 -14.15 -2.56
CA LEU A 255 -35.55 -15.50 -3.11
C LEU A 255 -36.79 -15.80 -3.92
N LYS A 256 -36.64 -16.17 -5.20
CA LYS A 256 -37.78 -16.48 -6.06
C LYS A 256 -37.49 -17.63 -7.02
N SER A 257 -38.51 -18.42 -7.32
CA SER A 257 -38.46 -19.48 -8.32
C SER A 257 -38.69 -18.86 -9.70
N VAL A 258 -37.81 -19.20 -10.63
CA VAL A 258 -37.84 -18.66 -12.00
C VAL A 258 -37.84 -19.84 -12.98
N ALA A 259 -38.73 -19.78 -13.97
CA ALA A 259 -38.94 -20.87 -14.93
C ALA A 259 -37.78 -20.98 -15.94
N LYS A 260 -37.60 -22.16 -16.53
CA LYS A 260 -36.72 -22.38 -17.68
C LYS A 260 -37.06 -21.42 -18.81
N GLY A 261 -36.04 -20.87 -19.45
CA GLY A 261 -36.18 -19.95 -20.57
C GLY A 261 -36.21 -18.48 -20.19
N SER A 262 -36.41 -18.17 -18.91
CA SER A 262 -36.42 -16.77 -18.39
C SER A 262 -35.04 -16.16 -18.51
N TYR A 263 -35.01 -14.84 -18.69
CA TYR A 263 -33.76 -14.06 -18.69
C TYR A 263 -33.51 -13.43 -17.32
N LEU A 264 -32.22 -13.32 -16.94
CA LEU A 264 -31.81 -12.69 -15.69
C LEU A 264 -31.01 -11.40 -15.97
N GLY A 265 -31.33 -10.37 -15.23
CA GLY A 265 -30.59 -9.10 -15.21
C GLY A 265 -30.77 -8.24 -16.46
N TYR A 266 -29.95 -7.18 -16.52
CA TYR A 266 -30.00 -6.22 -17.60
C TYR A 266 -29.47 -6.83 -18.92
N HIS A 267 -29.98 -6.35 -20.03
CA HIS A 267 -29.61 -6.75 -21.38
C HIS A 267 -29.87 -8.24 -21.69
N ARG A 268 -30.55 -8.97 -20.82
CA ARG A 268 -30.92 -10.38 -21.00
C ARG A 268 -29.71 -11.26 -21.35
N THR A 269 -28.57 -10.99 -20.72
CA THR A 269 -27.30 -11.68 -21.03
C THR A 269 -27.25 -13.13 -20.57
N TYR A 270 -28.11 -13.51 -19.61
CA TYR A 270 -28.16 -14.88 -19.13
C TYR A 270 -29.59 -15.44 -19.22
N ARG A 271 -29.76 -16.58 -19.89
CA ARG A 271 -31.05 -17.28 -20.03
C ARG A 271 -30.98 -18.61 -19.29
N LEU A 272 -31.97 -18.86 -18.44
CA LEU A 272 -32.04 -20.09 -17.65
C LEU A 272 -32.26 -21.31 -18.53
N ARG A 273 -31.41 -22.32 -18.40
CA ARG A 273 -31.52 -23.60 -19.14
C ARG A 273 -32.43 -24.60 -18.46
N LYS A 274 -32.72 -24.39 -17.17
CA LYS A 274 -33.63 -25.19 -16.34
C LYS A 274 -34.29 -24.31 -15.30
N PRO A 275 -35.41 -24.69 -14.70
CA PRO A 275 -35.98 -23.90 -13.60
C PRO A 275 -34.96 -23.76 -12.48
N ALA A 276 -34.92 -22.60 -11.78
CA ALA A 276 -33.96 -22.34 -10.72
C ALA A 276 -34.53 -21.39 -9.66
N GLN A 277 -34.02 -21.51 -8.44
CA GLN A 277 -34.22 -20.50 -7.41
C GLN A 277 -33.14 -19.40 -7.59
N ILE A 278 -33.58 -18.17 -7.61
CA ILE A 278 -32.71 -17.01 -7.79
C ILE A 278 -32.68 -16.21 -6.49
N ALA A 279 -31.49 -16.06 -5.93
CA ALA A 279 -31.24 -15.22 -4.76
C ALA A 279 -30.75 -13.85 -5.23
N VAL A 280 -31.33 -12.80 -4.69
CA VAL A 280 -30.88 -11.42 -4.91
C VAL A 280 -30.07 -10.98 -3.70
N LEU A 281 -28.87 -10.48 -3.96
CA LEU A 281 -27.94 -9.98 -2.94
C LEU A 281 -27.80 -8.45 -3.06
N PRO A 282 -27.72 -7.71 -1.93
CA PRO A 282 -27.64 -6.24 -1.95
C PRO A 282 -26.20 -5.78 -2.19
N VAL A 283 -25.50 -6.36 -3.16
CA VAL A 283 -24.10 -6.05 -3.46
C VAL A 283 -23.92 -5.82 -4.95
N GLY A 284 -23.06 -4.88 -5.31
CA GLY A 284 -22.84 -4.52 -6.71
C GLY A 284 -21.61 -3.65 -6.90
N TYR A 285 -21.61 -2.85 -7.96
CA TYR A 285 -20.48 -1.99 -8.34
C TYR A 285 -20.03 -1.05 -7.22
N ASN A 286 -20.98 -0.51 -6.48
CA ASN A 286 -20.67 0.42 -5.37
C ASN A 286 -19.90 -0.26 -4.23
N ASP A 287 -19.93 -1.57 -4.19
CA ASP A 287 -19.23 -2.37 -3.17
C ASP A 287 -17.90 -2.94 -3.67
N GLY A 288 -17.45 -2.47 -4.84
CA GLY A 288 -16.19 -2.92 -5.42
C GLY A 288 -16.27 -4.23 -6.20
N LEU A 289 -17.48 -4.79 -6.39
CA LEU A 289 -17.62 -5.99 -7.21
C LEU A 289 -17.40 -5.64 -8.67
N ALA A 290 -16.26 -6.07 -9.22
CA ALA A 290 -15.96 -5.94 -10.64
C ALA A 290 -16.74 -7.00 -11.42
N LEU A 291 -17.98 -6.67 -11.81
CA LEU A 291 -18.74 -7.50 -12.73
C LEU A 291 -18.14 -7.27 -14.13
N ALA A 292 -17.36 -8.21 -14.63
CA ALA A 292 -16.97 -8.20 -16.01
C ALA A 292 -18.22 -8.45 -16.87
N VAL A 293 -18.72 -7.42 -17.51
CA VAL A 293 -19.76 -7.59 -18.51
C VAL A 293 -19.06 -8.20 -19.73
N ASN A 294 -19.17 -9.50 -19.88
CA ASN A 294 -18.75 -10.20 -21.09
C ASN A 294 -19.75 -9.84 -22.20
N ASN A 295 -19.49 -8.74 -22.87
CA ASN A 295 -20.16 -8.43 -24.12
C ASN A 295 -19.67 -9.43 -25.18
N ARG A 296 -20.45 -10.45 -25.43
CA ARG A 296 -20.18 -11.30 -26.59
C ARG A 296 -20.28 -10.44 -27.85
N PRO A 297 -19.31 -10.56 -28.76
CA PRO A 297 -19.41 -9.85 -30.03
C PRO A 297 -20.76 -10.14 -30.67
N SER A 298 -21.47 -9.10 -31.11
CA SER A 298 -22.80 -9.24 -31.69
C SER A 298 -22.77 -9.61 -33.20
N GLY A 299 -21.56 -9.73 -33.77
CA GLY A 299 -21.36 -10.11 -35.17
C GLY A 299 -19.86 -10.09 -35.52
N TRP A 300 -19.57 -10.41 -36.77
CA TRP A 300 -18.20 -10.53 -37.28
C TRP A 300 -17.39 -9.24 -37.12
N ILE A 301 -18.03 -8.08 -37.35
CA ILE A 301 -17.36 -6.78 -37.20
C ILE A 301 -16.93 -6.55 -35.75
N ASP A 302 -17.80 -6.86 -34.80
CA ASP A 302 -17.48 -6.73 -33.36
C ASP A 302 -16.38 -7.72 -32.94
N LEU A 303 -16.43 -8.94 -33.48
CA LEU A 303 -15.39 -9.94 -33.21
C LEU A 303 -14.03 -9.44 -33.74
N LEU A 304 -13.99 -8.89 -34.95
CA LEU A 304 -12.76 -8.32 -35.52
C LEU A 304 -12.22 -7.15 -34.67
N LYS A 305 -13.11 -6.28 -34.18
CA LYS A 305 -12.72 -5.18 -33.28
C LYS A 305 -12.11 -5.70 -31.97
N VAL A 306 -12.71 -6.74 -31.36
CA VAL A 306 -12.20 -7.34 -30.14
C VAL A 306 -10.83 -7.99 -30.37
N LEU A 307 -10.68 -8.72 -31.48
CA LEU A 307 -9.40 -9.32 -31.86
C LEU A 307 -8.33 -8.27 -32.13
N ALA A 308 -8.64 -7.23 -32.88
CA ALA A 308 -7.70 -6.13 -33.17
C ALA A 308 -7.27 -5.43 -31.86
N LYS A 309 -8.22 -5.15 -30.99
CA LYS A 309 -7.93 -4.53 -29.69
C LYS A 309 -7.03 -5.42 -28.82
N THR A 310 -7.27 -6.73 -28.80
CA THR A 310 -6.46 -7.69 -28.05
C THR A 310 -5.03 -7.73 -28.59
N ILE A 311 -4.88 -7.76 -29.92
CA ILE A 311 -3.57 -7.76 -30.59
C ILE A 311 -2.82 -6.45 -30.28
N LEU A 312 -3.48 -5.30 -30.43
CA LEU A 312 -2.88 -3.98 -30.15
C LEU A 312 -2.44 -3.86 -28.70
N ASN A 313 -3.23 -4.40 -27.77
CA ASN A 313 -2.87 -4.41 -26.34
C ASN A 313 -1.68 -5.33 -26.07
N TYR A 314 -1.63 -6.49 -26.74
CA TYR A 314 -0.52 -7.44 -26.57
C TYR A 314 0.83 -6.83 -26.98
N PHE A 315 0.84 -6.04 -28.06
CA PHE A 315 2.06 -5.37 -28.53
C PHE A 315 2.29 -3.98 -27.94
N ASN A 316 1.52 -3.58 -26.91
CA ASN A 316 1.63 -2.27 -26.27
C ASN A 316 1.43 -1.08 -27.23
N PHE A 317 0.75 -1.28 -28.35
CA PHE A 317 0.40 -0.21 -29.28
C PHE A 317 -0.86 0.57 -28.85
N SER A 318 -1.32 0.38 -27.61
CA SER A 318 -2.54 1.04 -27.12
C SER A 318 -2.31 2.49 -26.71
N ARG A 319 -2.19 3.39 -27.69
CA ARG A 319 -2.47 4.82 -27.47
C ARG A 319 -3.96 5.11 -27.28
N LEU A 320 -4.80 4.07 -27.36
CA LEU A 320 -6.25 4.13 -27.18
C LEU A 320 -6.63 3.47 -25.85
N GLN A 321 -6.19 4.08 -24.74
CA GLN A 321 -6.85 3.76 -23.47
C GLN A 321 -8.30 4.27 -23.56
N PRO A 322 -9.30 3.46 -23.19
CA PRO A 322 -10.65 3.98 -23.13
C PRO A 322 -10.64 5.15 -22.12
N LYS A 323 -11.04 6.31 -22.58
CA LYS A 323 -11.35 7.42 -21.69
C LYS A 323 -12.47 6.92 -20.78
N VAL A 324 -12.17 6.72 -19.51
CA VAL A 324 -13.19 6.48 -18.51
C VAL A 324 -13.93 7.81 -18.36
N SER A 325 -15.02 7.96 -19.14
CA SER A 325 -15.90 9.10 -18.96
C SER A 325 -16.80 8.80 -17.76
N TYR A 326 -16.52 9.42 -16.65
CA TYR A 326 -17.51 9.52 -15.58
C TYR A 326 -18.59 10.49 -16.06
N LYS A 327 -19.74 9.97 -16.48
CA LYS A 327 -20.94 10.81 -16.53
C LYS A 327 -21.35 11.05 -15.09
N ARG A 328 -21.39 12.32 -14.70
CA ARG A 328 -21.98 12.78 -13.44
C ARG A 328 -23.47 12.44 -13.43
#